data_ea3dc467dc76906b044701db43df7c02
#
_entry.id   ea3dc467dc76906b044701db43df7c02
#
_cell.length_a   1.000
_cell.length_b   1.000
_cell.length_c   1.000
_cell.angle_alpha   90.00
_cell.angle_beta   90.00
_cell.angle_gamma   90.00
#
_symmetry.space_group_name_H-M   'P 1'
#
loop_
_entity.id
_entity.type
_entity.pdbx_description
1 polymer ?
#
loop_
_entity_poly.entity_id
_entity_poly.type
_entity_poly.pdbx_seq_one_letter_code
_entity_poly.pdbx_strand_id
1 'polypeptide(L)'
;MDSEKNTAAGRKSLLRRHVKLTLRYVRTFVLWAAAGLVIGALGGLIGTAFCYAIREATQLRGAYPWLLYFLPAGGLLIVWLYRLRGMHPTDTNGVLLAIHAPTSIPGSTAPLIFVGTTITHLFGGSAGREGAALQLGGVLGYQLGRALKLDEKDIHLIVMCGMSSVFSALFGSPLTAAVFAMEVASVGILHFSAILPCLTASLAAAYLASALGAAAETFPLAAAVPFTWASAGTVAAIAAACAVLSIVYCIALRQGGKALGKAVPNSYLRVFLGGSAVVLLSVLLGTRDYNGAGMDVIAAAMQGHARPEAFALKMLFTVLTMTTGYKGGEIVPAMFIGATAGCVLGDLFGLAPGLGAAVGLLGMFCGSLNCPISAIFLGVEMFGGANIQYYAIAAAISFMLSANFGLYKEQKIVYSKIRAEFINRYTD
;
A
#
# COMPACT_ATOMS: atom_id res chain seq x y z
N MET A 1 52.31 -41.54 -9.70
CA MET A 1 51.18 -41.80 -10.65
C MET A 1 49.82 -41.89 -9.97
N ASP A 2 49.68 -42.51 -8.75
CA ASP A 2 48.38 -42.60 -8.10
C ASP A 2 47.89 -41.32 -7.40
N SER A 3 48.79 -40.45 -6.94
CA SER A 3 48.47 -39.14 -6.34
C SER A 3 47.86 -38.13 -7.34
N GLU A 4 48.35 -38.14 -8.57
CA GLU A 4 47.84 -37.25 -9.63
C GLU A 4 46.46 -37.67 -10.18
N LYS A 5 46.19 -38.97 -10.23
CA LYS A 5 44.85 -39.51 -10.60
C LYS A 5 43.81 -39.17 -9.57
N ASN A 6 44.15 -39.20 -8.27
CA ASN A 6 43.22 -38.82 -7.18
C ASN A 6 42.89 -37.31 -7.18
N THR A 7 43.87 -36.45 -7.48
CA THR A 7 43.66 -35.00 -7.62
C THR A 7 42.81 -34.65 -8.86
N ALA A 8 43.02 -35.36 -9.98
CA ALA A 8 42.25 -35.14 -11.21
C ALA A 8 40.79 -35.64 -11.06
N ALA A 9 40.56 -36.75 -10.40
CA ALA A 9 39.23 -37.27 -10.08
C ALA A 9 38.47 -36.33 -9.10
N GLY A 10 39.17 -35.80 -8.10
CA GLY A 10 38.65 -34.80 -7.17
C GLY A 10 38.25 -33.50 -7.87
N ARG A 11 39.07 -32.97 -8.76
CA ARG A 11 38.76 -31.79 -9.58
C ARG A 11 37.56 -32.00 -10.50
N LYS A 12 37.44 -33.16 -11.15
CA LYS A 12 36.26 -33.49 -11.97
C LYS A 12 34.97 -33.61 -11.16
N SER A 13 34.99 -34.14 -9.95
CA SER A 13 33.85 -34.23 -9.06
C SER A 13 33.40 -32.85 -8.56
N LEU A 14 34.35 -31.98 -8.19
CA LEU A 14 34.09 -30.58 -7.83
C LEU A 14 33.49 -29.79 -8.98
N LEU A 15 34.05 -29.91 -10.19
CA LEU A 15 33.51 -29.22 -11.37
C LEU A 15 32.06 -29.69 -11.68
N ARG A 16 31.82 -30.99 -11.64
CA ARG A 16 30.44 -31.52 -11.82
C ARG A 16 29.47 -31.00 -10.76
N ARG A 17 29.92 -30.85 -9.51
CA ARG A 17 29.12 -30.29 -8.42
C ARG A 17 28.79 -28.81 -8.68
N HIS A 18 29.77 -28.03 -9.08
CA HIS A 18 29.59 -26.60 -9.43
C HIS A 18 28.65 -26.44 -10.62
N VAL A 19 28.84 -27.21 -11.70
CA VAL A 19 27.95 -27.18 -12.88
C VAL A 19 26.52 -27.54 -12.51
N LYS A 20 26.30 -28.59 -11.70
CA LYS A 20 24.94 -28.95 -11.21
C LYS A 20 24.34 -27.85 -10.36
N LEU A 21 25.12 -27.21 -9.52
CA LEU A 21 24.66 -26.09 -8.69
C LEU A 21 24.26 -24.90 -9.57
N THR A 22 25.13 -24.50 -10.50
CA THR A 22 24.85 -23.39 -11.44
C THR A 22 23.59 -23.66 -12.26
N LEU A 23 23.45 -24.87 -12.82
CA LEU A 23 22.25 -25.24 -13.57
C LEU A 23 20.97 -25.18 -12.71
N ARG A 24 21.07 -25.55 -11.42
CA ARG A 24 19.94 -25.40 -10.47
C ARG A 24 19.56 -23.93 -10.29
N TYR A 25 20.54 -23.04 -10.09
CA TYR A 25 20.29 -21.59 -9.96
C TYR A 25 19.68 -21.01 -11.23
N VAL A 26 20.24 -21.33 -12.42
CA VAL A 26 19.70 -20.87 -13.69
C VAL A 26 18.26 -21.36 -13.90
N ARG A 27 18.00 -22.64 -13.63
CA ARG A 27 16.62 -23.17 -13.71
C ARG A 27 15.67 -22.45 -12.77
N THR A 28 16.06 -22.24 -11.52
CA THR A 28 15.24 -21.53 -10.52
C THR A 28 15.00 -20.08 -10.95
N PHE A 29 16.03 -19.40 -11.46
CA PHE A 29 15.92 -18.04 -12.00
C PHE A 29 14.88 -17.97 -13.13
N VAL A 30 15.00 -18.86 -14.14
CA VAL A 30 14.07 -18.86 -15.28
C VAL A 30 12.64 -19.16 -14.84
N LEU A 31 12.45 -20.11 -13.91
CA LEU A 31 11.11 -20.46 -13.40
C LEU A 31 10.47 -19.27 -12.65
N TRP A 32 11.20 -18.61 -11.76
CA TRP A 32 10.67 -17.47 -11.01
C TRP A 32 10.47 -16.23 -11.89
N ALA A 33 11.34 -15.99 -12.87
CA ALA A 33 11.13 -14.92 -13.84
C ALA A 33 9.88 -15.17 -14.70
N ALA A 34 9.68 -16.39 -15.18
CA ALA A 34 8.50 -16.76 -15.94
C ALA A 34 7.21 -16.68 -15.10
N ALA A 35 7.25 -17.18 -13.86
CA ALA A 35 6.13 -17.05 -12.92
C ALA A 35 5.80 -15.58 -12.65
N GLY A 36 6.82 -14.75 -12.42
CA GLY A 36 6.66 -13.29 -12.24
C GLY A 36 6.00 -12.64 -13.46
N LEU A 37 6.43 -12.98 -14.68
CA LEU A 37 5.80 -12.44 -15.90
C LEU A 37 4.33 -12.84 -16.04
N VAL A 38 3.99 -14.09 -15.77
CA VAL A 38 2.59 -14.57 -15.84
C VAL A 38 1.72 -13.86 -14.78
N ILE A 39 2.20 -13.79 -13.55
CA ILE A 39 1.49 -13.08 -12.46
C ILE A 39 1.40 -11.59 -12.77
N GLY A 40 2.47 -11.01 -13.31
CA GLY A 40 2.51 -9.62 -13.74
C GLY A 40 1.47 -9.31 -14.81
N ALA A 41 1.33 -10.19 -15.81
CA ALA A 41 0.32 -10.03 -16.84
C ALA A 41 -1.10 -10.14 -16.26
N LEU A 42 -1.39 -11.15 -15.45
CA LEU A 42 -2.70 -11.33 -14.82
C LEU A 42 -3.02 -10.20 -13.84
N GLY A 43 -2.06 -9.83 -12.98
CA GLY A 43 -2.20 -8.73 -12.04
C GLY A 43 -2.32 -7.38 -12.73
N GLY A 44 -1.60 -7.18 -13.84
CA GLY A 44 -1.74 -6.02 -14.72
C GLY A 44 -3.14 -5.87 -15.29
N LEU A 45 -3.74 -6.94 -15.80
CA LEU A 45 -5.13 -6.95 -16.28
C LEU A 45 -6.12 -6.63 -15.16
N ILE A 46 -6.02 -7.33 -14.02
CA ILE A 46 -6.92 -7.14 -12.87
C ILE A 46 -6.78 -5.74 -12.31
N GLY A 47 -5.53 -5.26 -12.13
CA GLY A 47 -5.25 -3.93 -11.62
C GLY A 47 -5.74 -2.83 -12.55
N THR A 48 -5.54 -2.98 -13.86
CA THR A 48 -6.07 -2.03 -14.86
C THR A 48 -7.60 -2.00 -14.85
N ALA A 49 -8.26 -3.16 -14.84
CA ALA A 49 -9.72 -3.21 -14.74
C ALA A 49 -10.23 -2.54 -13.48
N PHE A 50 -9.55 -2.76 -12.34
CA PHE A 50 -9.88 -2.12 -11.08
C PHE A 50 -9.62 -0.60 -11.11
N CYS A 51 -8.52 -0.16 -11.72
CA CYS A 51 -8.24 1.26 -11.93
C CYS A 51 -9.36 1.96 -12.69
N TYR A 52 -9.79 1.37 -13.81
CA TYR A 52 -10.91 1.90 -14.60
C TYR A 52 -12.23 1.92 -13.82
N ALA A 53 -12.56 0.84 -13.10
CA ALA A 53 -13.79 0.78 -12.30
C ALA A 53 -13.84 1.91 -11.25
N ILE A 54 -12.73 2.17 -10.56
CA ILE A 54 -12.62 3.24 -9.56
C ILE A 54 -12.67 4.63 -10.23
N ARG A 55 -11.99 4.79 -11.38
CA ARG A 55 -11.99 6.04 -12.16
C ARG A 55 -13.39 6.39 -12.62
N GLU A 56 -14.10 5.46 -13.26
CA GLU A 56 -15.46 5.66 -13.73
C GLU A 56 -16.43 5.95 -12.55
N ALA A 57 -16.32 5.20 -11.45
CA ALA A 57 -17.11 5.46 -10.25
C ALA A 57 -16.87 6.87 -9.70
N THR A 58 -15.62 7.35 -9.71
CA THR A 58 -15.26 8.70 -9.25
C THR A 58 -15.77 9.77 -10.21
N GLN A 59 -15.67 9.56 -11.53
CA GLN A 59 -16.17 10.48 -12.56
C GLN A 59 -17.71 10.58 -12.50
N LEU A 60 -18.41 9.44 -12.38
CA LEU A 60 -19.87 9.43 -12.21
C LEU A 60 -20.30 10.21 -10.97
N ARG A 61 -19.61 10.03 -9.83
CA ARG A 61 -19.90 10.82 -8.63
C ARG A 61 -19.63 12.30 -8.85
N GLY A 62 -18.61 12.67 -9.62
CA GLY A 62 -18.33 14.05 -9.98
C GLY A 62 -19.43 14.66 -10.85
N ALA A 63 -19.87 13.91 -11.86
CA ALA A 63 -20.96 14.32 -12.77
C ALA A 63 -22.33 14.38 -12.06
N TYR A 64 -22.57 13.46 -11.12
CA TYR A 64 -23.84 13.33 -10.39
C TYR A 64 -23.64 13.50 -8.89
N PRO A 65 -23.50 14.73 -8.40
CA PRO A 65 -23.21 15.02 -7.00
C PRO A 65 -24.21 14.44 -5.97
N TRP A 66 -25.42 14.16 -6.35
CA TRP A 66 -26.44 13.56 -5.51
C TRP A 66 -26.15 12.09 -5.14
N LEU A 67 -25.24 11.41 -5.86
CA LEU A 67 -24.82 10.04 -5.53
C LEU A 67 -24.25 9.93 -4.12
N LEU A 68 -23.66 10.99 -3.58
CA LEU A 68 -23.17 11.02 -2.20
C LEU A 68 -24.25 10.66 -1.16
N TYR A 69 -25.50 11.10 -1.37
CA TYR A 69 -26.60 10.81 -0.44
C TYR A 69 -26.96 9.33 -0.38
N PHE A 70 -26.53 8.54 -1.34
CA PHE A 70 -26.73 7.09 -1.37
C PHE A 70 -25.59 6.30 -0.70
N LEU A 71 -24.60 6.99 -0.11
CA LEU A 71 -23.52 6.30 0.62
C LEU A 71 -24.05 5.34 1.69
N PRO A 72 -25.05 5.69 2.54
CA PRO A 72 -25.61 4.74 3.51
C PRO A 72 -26.22 3.49 2.86
N ALA A 73 -26.92 3.64 1.74
CA ALA A 73 -27.50 2.52 0.98
C ALA A 73 -26.41 1.66 0.34
N GLY A 74 -25.35 2.28 -0.22
CA GLY A 74 -24.17 1.58 -0.73
C GLY A 74 -23.49 0.75 0.35
N GLY A 75 -23.40 1.28 1.56
CA GLY A 75 -22.89 0.55 2.73
C GLY A 75 -23.73 -0.70 3.07
N LEU A 76 -25.04 -0.57 3.07
CA LEU A 76 -25.95 -1.71 3.27
C LEU A 76 -25.75 -2.79 2.19
N LEU A 77 -25.58 -2.37 0.93
CA LEU A 77 -25.30 -3.27 -0.18
C LEU A 77 -23.96 -4.01 0.00
N ILE A 78 -22.91 -3.32 0.44
CA ILE A 78 -21.59 -3.94 0.75
C ILE A 78 -21.76 -5.01 1.83
N VAL A 79 -22.40 -4.69 2.95
CA VAL A 79 -22.60 -5.65 4.05
C VAL A 79 -23.43 -6.85 3.59
N TRP A 80 -24.46 -6.64 2.77
CA TRP A 80 -25.28 -7.71 2.21
C TRP A 80 -24.47 -8.63 1.30
N LEU A 81 -23.67 -8.07 0.36
CA LEU A 81 -22.80 -8.84 -0.54
C LEU A 81 -21.82 -9.73 0.24
N TYR A 82 -21.25 -9.21 1.31
CA TYR A 82 -20.29 -9.97 2.14
C TYR A 82 -20.95 -11.05 2.98
N ARG A 83 -22.26 -10.97 3.23
CA ARG A 83 -23.04 -11.98 3.97
C ARG A 83 -23.69 -13.05 3.09
N LEU A 84 -23.87 -12.80 1.78
CA LEU A 84 -24.56 -13.70 0.85
C LEU A 84 -24.04 -15.15 0.84
N ARG A 85 -22.80 -15.40 1.22
CA ARG A 85 -22.17 -16.72 1.17
C ARG A 85 -21.61 -17.20 2.51
N GLY A 86 -21.92 -16.59 3.63
CA GLY A 86 -21.33 -16.96 4.93
C GLY A 86 -19.80 -16.89 4.94
N MET A 87 -19.20 -16.16 4.00
CA MET A 87 -17.76 -16.02 3.87
C MET A 87 -17.28 -14.96 4.84
N HIS A 88 -16.24 -15.30 5.59
CA HIS A 88 -15.45 -14.31 6.30
C HIS A 88 -14.42 -13.78 5.29
N PRO A 89 -14.63 -12.58 4.70
CA PRO A 89 -13.70 -12.05 3.73
C PRO A 89 -12.36 -11.80 4.41
N THR A 90 -11.30 -12.24 3.76
CA THR A 90 -9.94 -11.93 4.16
C THR A 90 -9.70 -10.44 3.88
N ASP A 91 -9.28 -9.69 4.89
CA ASP A 91 -8.82 -8.31 4.76
C ASP A 91 -7.31 -8.28 4.38
N THR A 92 -6.73 -7.09 4.30
CA THR A 92 -5.29 -6.96 4.03
C THR A 92 -4.45 -7.68 5.11
N ASN A 93 -4.90 -7.68 6.36
CA ASN A 93 -4.22 -8.41 7.43
C ASN A 93 -4.17 -9.92 7.17
N GLY A 94 -5.28 -10.51 6.70
CA GLY A 94 -5.30 -11.92 6.36
C GLY A 94 -4.39 -12.28 5.16
N VAL A 95 -4.21 -11.37 4.21
CA VAL A 95 -3.24 -11.54 3.12
C VAL A 95 -1.80 -11.50 3.67
N LEU A 96 -1.50 -10.55 4.56
CA LEU A 96 -0.18 -10.46 5.20
C LEU A 96 0.10 -11.68 6.09
N LEU A 97 -0.91 -12.18 6.80
CA LEU A 97 -0.79 -13.40 7.58
C LEU A 97 -0.41 -14.60 6.71
N ALA A 98 -0.94 -14.70 5.48
CA ALA A 98 -0.62 -15.77 4.55
C ALA A 98 0.84 -15.74 4.04
N ILE A 99 1.58 -14.66 4.26
CA ILE A 99 3.03 -14.57 4.01
C ILE A 99 3.83 -15.22 5.17
N HIS A 100 3.24 -15.31 6.36
CA HIS A 100 3.93 -15.79 7.57
C HIS A 100 3.46 -17.14 8.07
N ALA A 101 2.24 -17.53 7.73
CA ALA A 101 1.60 -18.72 8.25
C ALA A 101 0.77 -19.42 7.16
N PRO A 102 0.61 -20.74 7.24
CA PRO A 102 -0.21 -21.49 6.30
C PRO A 102 -1.70 -21.17 6.52
N THR A 103 -2.17 -20.08 5.93
CA THR A 103 -3.56 -19.64 5.98
C THR A 103 -4.21 -19.71 4.61
N SER A 104 -5.49 -20.07 4.58
CA SER A 104 -6.26 -20.14 3.34
C SER A 104 -6.85 -18.78 2.99
N ILE A 105 -6.62 -18.32 1.76
CA ILE A 105 -7.24 -17.10 1.22
C ILE A 105 -8.34 -17.52 0.24
N PRO A 106 -9.63 -17.31 0.57
CA PRO A 106 -10.73 -17.65 -0.34
C PRO A 106 -10.68 -16.83 -1.63
N GLY A 107 -10.81 -17.48 -2.80
CA GLY A 107 -10.80 -16.79 -4.10
C GLY A 107 -11.93 -15.78 -4.28
N SER A 108 -13.05 -15.98 -3.58
CA SER A 108 -14.18 -15.05 -3.54
C SER A 108 -13.88 -13.68 -2.90
N THR A 109 -12.78 -13.57 -2.15
CA THR A 109 -12.33 -12.29 -1.58
C THR A 109 -12.04 -11.28 -2.69
N ALA A 110 -11.46 -11.69 -3.82
CA ALA A 110 -11.10 -10.78 -4.91
C ALA A 110 -12.33 -10.06 -5.52
N PRO A 111 -13.38 -10.73 -6.01
CA PRO A 111 -14.55 -10.03 -6.55
C PRO A 111 -15.29 -9.20 -5.48
N LEU A 112 -15.33 -9.65 -4.23
CA LEU A 112 -15.98 -8.90 -3.15
C LEU A 112 -15.27 -7.59 -2.83
N ILE A 113 -13.94 -7.61 -2.72
CA ILE A 113 -13.18 -6.37 -2.44
C ILE A 113 -13.21 -5.43 -3.66
N PHE A 114 -13.17 -5.97 -4.89
CA PHE A 114 -13.28 -5.20 -6.12
C PHE A 114 -14.61 -4.42 -6.14
N VAL A 115 -15.72 -5.12 -6.02
CA VAL A 115 -17.07 -4.52 -6.06
C VAL A 115 -17.30 -3.62 -4.83
N GLY A 116 -16.94 -4.07 -3.63
CA GLY A 116 -17.12 -3.30 -2.41
C GLY A 116 -16.37 -1.97 -2.41
N THR A 117 -15.13 -1.96 -2.90
CA THR A 117 -14.33 -0.73 -3.03
C THR A 117 -14.90 0.20 -4.10
N THR A 118 -15.34 -0.36 -5.24
CA THR A 118 -15.98 0.44 -6.31
C THR A 118 -17.26 1.10 -5.80
N ILE A 119 -18.11 0.39 -5.04
CA ILE A 119 -19.31 0.96 -4.41
C ILE A 119 -18.94 2.09 -3.44
N THR A 120 -17.92 1.90 -2.61
CA THR A 120 -17.45 2.94 -1.67
C THR A 120 -17.04 4.21 -2.41
N HIS A 121 -16.28 4.09 -3.51
CA HIS A 121 -15.84 5.24 -4.31
C HIS A 121 -16.99 5.90 -5.07
N LEU A 122 -17.93 5.11 -5.61
CA LEU A 122 -19.08 5.61 -6.34
C LEU A 122 -19.93 6.54 -5.47
N PHE A 123 -20.16 6.14 -4.21
CA PHE A 123 -20.98 6.91 -3.28
C PHE A 123 -20.19 7.85 -2.36
N GLY A 124 -18.87 7.96 -2.55
CA GLY A 124 -18.07 9.01 -1.89
C GLY A 124 -17.59 8.67 -0.49
N GLY A 125 -17.50 7.40 -0.11
CA GLY A 125 -16.79 7.00 1.11
C GLY A 125 -15.31 7.40 1.03
N SER A 126 -14.75 7.89 2.14
CA SER A 126 -13.36 8.34 2.22
C SER A 126 -12.42 7.15 2.35
N ALA A 127 -11.91 6.67 1.23
CA ALA A 127 -11.02 5.51 1.17
C ALA A 127 -10.11 5.59 -0.06
N GLY A 128 -8.98 4.91 0.00
CA GLY A 128 -8.11 4.64 -1.12
C GLY A 128 -8.44 3.31 -1.81
N ARG A 129 -7.62 2.91 -2.75
CA ARG A 129 -7.76 1.67 -3.54
C ARG A 129 -6.62 0.67 -3.30
N GLU A 130 -5.56 1.08 -2.60
CA GLU A 130 -4.29 0.36 -2.50
C GLU A 130 -4.37 -0.85 -1.59
N GLY A 131 -5.04 -0.74 -0.44
CA GLY A 131 -5.32 -1.90 0.42
C GLY A 131 -6.14 -2.98 -0.31
N ALA A 132 -7.08 -2.55 -1.16
CA ALA A 132 -7.81 -3.45 -2.03
C ALA A 132 -6.90 -4.09 -3.11
N ALA A 133 -5.95 -3.33 -3.66
CA ALA A 133 -4.96 -3.85 -4.60
C ALA A 133 -4.09 -4.95 -3.99
N LEU A 134 -3.62 -4.76 -2.75
CA LEU A 134 -2.87 -5.78 -2.01
C LEU A 134 -3.69 -7.05 -1.80
N GLN A 135 -4.99 -6.89 -1.49
CA GLN A 135 -5.90 -8.03 -1.34
C GLN A 135 -6.12 -8.75 -2.67
N LEU A 136 -6.41 -8.00 -3.75
CA LEU A 136 -6.60 -8.57 -5.09
C LEU A 136 -5.35 -9.33 -5.55
N GLY A 137 -4.19 -8.72 -5.41
CA GLY A 137 -2.91 -9.31 -5.79
C GLY A 137 -2.55 -10.53 -4.92
N GLY A 138 -2.74 -10.43 -3.61
CA GLY A 138 -2.48 -11.53 -2.69
C GLY A 138 -3.38 -12.74 -2.95
N VAL A 139 -4.68 -12.51 -3.22
CA VAL A 139 -5.61 -13.57 -3.64
C VAL A 139 -5.17 -14.19 -4.95
N LEU A 140 -4.81 -13.37 -5.96
CA LEU A 140 -4.33 -13.86 -7.25
C LEU A 140 -3.11 -14.77 -7.07
N GLY A 141 -2.09 -14.31 -6.34
CA GLY A 141 -0.87 -15.08 -6.06
C GLY A 141 -1.18 -16.39 -5.33
N TYR A 142 -1.98 -16.32 -4.27
CA TYR A 142 -2.37 -17.50 -3.50
C TYR A 142 -3.12 -18.55 -4.34
N GLN A 143 -4.14 -18.12 -5.10
CA GLN A 143 -4.94 -19.05 -5.92
C GLN A 143 -4.10 -19.68 -7.03
N LEU A 144 -3.21 -18.92 -7.65
CA LEU A 144 -2.30 -19.43 -8.66
C LEU A 144 -1.28 -20.42 -8.03
N GLY A 145 -0.71 -20.10 -6.87
CA GLY A 145 0.19 -20.99 -6.15
C GLY A 145 -0.47 -22.33 -5.80
N ARG A 146 -1.73 -22.28 -5.37
CA ARG A 146 -2.54 -23.49 -5.09
C ARG A 146 -2.83 -24.29 -6.36
N ALA A 147 -3.19 -23.63 -7.46
CA ALA A 147 -3.44 -24.27 -8.76
C ALA A 147 -2.20 -24.97 -9.32
N LEU A 148 -1.02 -24.35 -9.12
CA LEU A 148 0.28 -24.92 -9.50
C LEU A 148 0.82 -25.95 -8.49
N LYS A 149 0.11 -26.20 -7.39
CA LYS A 149 0.50 -27.13 -6.30
C LYS A 149 1.89 -26.80 -5.74
N LEU A 150 2.19 -25.52 -5.57
CA LEU A 150 3.43 -25.06 -4.94
C LEU A 150 3.46 -25.44 -3.45
N ASP A 151 4.66 -25.59 -2.91
CA ASP A 151 4.82 -25.76 -1.46
C ASP A 151 4.54 -24.45 -0.70
N GLU A 152 4.45 -24.53 0.63
CA GLU A 152 4.09 -23.36 1.47
C GLU A 152 5.10 -22.21 1.33
N LYS A 153 6.39 -22.51 1.18
CA LYS A 153 7.44 -21.48 1.04
C LYS A 153 7.32 -20.74 -0.28
N ASP A 154 7.03 -21.46 -1.35
CA ASP A 154 6.83 -20.90 -2.67
C ASP A 154 5.49 -20.14 -2.75
N ILE A 155 4.44 -20.58 -2.01
CA ILE A 155 3.18 -19.83 -1.87
C ILE A 155 3.42 -18.47 -1.23
N HIS A 156 4.26 -18.36 -0.21
CA HIS A 156 4.61 -17.05 0.39
C HIS A 156 5.23 -16.10 -0.64
N LEU A 157 6.16 -16.60 -1.47
CA LEU A 157 6.79 -15.80 -2.52
C LEU A 157 5.78 -15.35 -3.59
N ILE A 158 4.91 -16.24 -4.01
CA ILE A 158 3.97 -15.95 -5.11
C ILE A 158 2.82 -15.02 -4.66
N VAL A 159 2.46 -15.02 -3.38
CA VAL A 159 1.54 -14.03 -2.78
C VAL A 159 2.17 -12.63 -2.86
N MET A 160 3.44 -12.48 -2.48
CA MET A 160 4.16 -11.20 -2.61
C MET A 160 4.26 -10.75 -4.08
N CYS A 161 4.50 -11.67 -5.02
CA CYS A 161 4.45 -11.39 -6.45
C CYS A 161 3.10 -10.83 -6.89
N GLY A 162 2.01 -11.47 -6.47
CA GLY A 162 0.67 -11.01 -6.79
C GLY A 162 0.40 -9.61 -6.21
N MET A 163 0.78 -9.37 -4.95
CA MET A 163 0.67 -8.04 -4.32
C MET A 163 1.42 -6.98 -5.12
N SER A 164 2.69 -7.25 -5.48
CA SER A 164 3.51 -6.31 -6.24
C SER A 164 2.93 -6.00 -7.62
N SER A 165 2.36 -7.00 -8.31
CA SER A 165 1.80 -6.84 -9.65
C SER A 165 0.59 -5.91 -9.69
N VAL A 166 -0.42 -6.16 -8.83
CA VAL A 166 -1.65 -5.35 -8.81
C VAL A 166 -1.38 -3.95 -8.28
N PHE A 167 -0.51 -3.82 -7.26
CA PHE A 167 -0.11 -2.51 -6.73
C PHE A 167 0.61 -1.68 -7.81
N SER A 168 1.53 -2.30 -8.56
CA SER A 168 2.24 -1.65 -9.65
C SER A 168 1.32 -1.18 -10.78
N ALA A 169 0.33 -1.99 -11.15
CA ALA A 169 -0.65 -1.63 -12.17
C ALA A 169 -1.52 -0.42 -11.77
N LEU A 170 -1.77 -0.22 -10.45
CA LEU A 170 -2.56 0.90 -9.96
C LEU A 170 -1.78 2.21 -9.86
N PHE A 171 -0.52 2.14 -9.42
CA PHE A 171 0.29 3.34 -9.18
C PHE A 171 1.20 3.69 -10.36
N GLY A 172 1.52 2.73 -11.22
CA GLY A 172 2.56 2.90 -12.22
C GLY A 172 3.97 3.01 -11.64
N SER A 173 4.19 2.49 -10.42
CA SER A 173 5.44 2.56 -9.66
C SER A 173 6.00 1.15 -9.40
N PRO A 174 6.65 0.53 -10.41
CA PRO A 174 7.06 -0.87 -10.34
C PRO A 174 8.15 -1.16 -9.32
N LEU A 175 9.12 -0.26 -9.12
CA LEU A 175 10.18 -0.47 -8.14
C LEU A 175 9.62 -0.40 -6.72
N THR A 176 8.80 0.61 -6.45
CA THR A 176 8.08 0.73 -5.18
C THR A 176 7.24 -0.51 -4.90
N ALA A 177 6.46 -0.96 -5.88
CA ALA A 177 5.57 -2.11 -5.72
C ALA A 177 6.32 -3.40 -5.38
N ALA A 178 7.46 -3.64 -6.05
CA ALA A 178 8.30 -4.80 -5.79
C ALA A 178 8.87 -4.78 -4.36
N VAL A 179 9.47 -3.65 -3.97
CA VAL A 179 10.09 -3.48 -2.65
C VAL A 179 9.02 -3.49 -1.56
N PHE A 180 7.89 -2.81 -1.77
CA PHE A 180 6.79 -2.74 -0.82
C PHE A 180 6.21 -4.12 -0.49
N ALA A 181 5.99 -4.97 -1.49
CA ALA A 181 5.50 -6.33 -1.25
C ALA A 181 6.47 -7.17 -0.40
N MET A 182 7.79 -6.92 -0.51
CA MET A 182 8.83 -7.61 0.27
C MET A 182 9.04 -7.02 1.67
N GLU A 183 8.69 -5.75 1.87
CA GLU A 183 8.97 -4.98 3.10
C GLU A 183 7.76 -4.94 4.04
N VAL A 184 6.54 -4.83 3.49
CA VAL A 184 5.32 -4.58 4.28
C VAL A 184 4.95 -5.72 5.23
N ALA A 185 5.34 -6.94 4.94
CA ALA A 185 5.02 -8.09 5.76
C ALA A 185 5.83 -8.12 7.07
N SER A 186 7.11 -7.73 7.02
CA SER A 186 8.07 -7.88 8.14
C SER A 186 8.95 -6.66 8.30
N VAL A 187 8.78 -5.92 9.38
CA VAL A 187 9.64 -4.77 9.72
C VAL A 187 11.00 -5.28 10.19
N GLY A 188 12.07 -4.73 9.60
CA GLY A 188 13.45 -5.10 9.90
C GLY A 188 13.97 -6.32 9.12
N ILE A 189 13.15 -6.92 8.26
CA ILE A 189 13.56 -7.97 7.31
C ILE A 189 13.02 -7.65 5.93
N LEU A 190 13.90 -7.73 4.92
CA LEU A 190 13.50 -7.71 3.53
C LEU A 190 13.55 -9.13 2.96
N HIS A 191 12.46 -9.59 2.35
CA HIS A 191 12.37 -10.93 1.78
C HIS A 191 13.11 -11.03 0.43
N PHE A 192 14.45 -11.04 0.46
CA PHE A 192 15.30 -11.01 -0.75
C PHE A 192 15.05 -12.14 -1.75
N SER A 193 14.57 -13.29 -1.31
CA SER A 193 14.18 -14.38 -2.21
C SER A 193 13.06 -14.01 -3.18
N ALA A 194 12.24 -13.02 -2.82
CA ALA A 194 11.14 -12.52 -3.63
C ALA A 194 11.55 -11.40 -4.61
N ILE A 195 12.81 -10.91 -4.58
CA ILE A 195 13.20 -9.73 -5.38
C ILE A 195 13.00 -9.94 -6.88
N LEU A 196 13.48 -11.07 -7.41
CA LEU A 196 13.34 -11.36 -8.84
C LEU A 196 11.88 -11.52 -9.25
N PRO A 197 11.08 -12.40 -8.61
CA PRO A 197 9.70 -12.60 -9.00
C PRO A 197 8.82 -11.35 -8.77
N CYS A 198 9.00 -10.59 -7.69
CA CYS A 198 8.25 -9.35 -7.46
C CYS A 198 8.61 -8.26 -8.48
N LEU A 199 9.91 -8.10 -8.81
CA LEU A 199 10.34 -7.11 -9.78
C LEU A 199 9.85 -7.45 -11.19
N THR A 200 9.96 -8.71 -11.63
CA THR A 200 9.45 -9.11 -12.94
C THR A 200 7.93 -8.98 -13.02
N ALA A 201 7.20 -9.31 -11.94
CA ALA A 201 5.76 -9.17 -11.90
C ALA A 201 5.31 -7.70 -11.91
N SER A 202 5.96 -6.84 -11.12
CA SER A 202 5.62 -5.41 -11.07
C SER A 202 5.92 -4.68 -12.39
N LEU A 203 7.07 -4.95 -13.02
CA LEU A 203 7.43 -4.37 -14.32
C LEU A 203 6.47 -4.81 -15.42
N ALA A 204 6.16 -6.12 -15.49
CA ALA A 204 5.21 -6.65 -16.47
C ALA A 204 3.81 -6.05 -16.29
N ALA A 205 3.37 -5.90 -15.03
CA ALA A 205 2.08 -5.31 -14.69
C ALA A 205 2.00 -3.82 -15.03
N ALA A 206 3.03 -3.03 -14.69
CA ALA A 206 3.11 -1.62 -15.05
C ALA A 206 3.12 -1.40 -16.56
N TYR A 207 3.93 -2.19 -17.29
CA TYR A 207 3.98 -2.13 -18.74
C TYR A 207 2.62 -2.41 -19.36
N LEU A 208 1.95 -3.49 -18.91
CA LEU A 208 0.64 -3.86 -19.44
C LEU A 208 -0.43 -2.82 -19.09
N ALA A 209 -0.44 -2.31 -17.87
CA ALA A 209 -1.36 -1.27 -17.44
C ALA A 209 -1.20 0.02 -18.28
N SER A 210 0.06 0.44 -18.50
CA SER A 210 0.38 1.58 -19.37
C SER A 210 -0.05 1.33 -20.82
N ALA A 211 0.21 0.14 -21.38
CA ALA A 211 -0.21 -0.23 -22.72
C ALA A 211 -1.75 -0.26 -22.88
N LEU A 212 -2.47 -0.52 -21.79
CA LEU A 212 -3.94 -0.47 -21.75
C LEU A 212 -4.47 0.93 -21.40
N GLY A 213 -3.62 1.96 -21.28
CA GLY A 213 -4.02 3.35 -21.05
C GLY A 213 -4.26 3.73 -19.59
N ALA A 214 -3.87 2.90 -18.61
CA ALA A 214 -3.85 3.32 -17.22
C ALA A 214 -2.65 4.24 -16.97
N ALA A 215 -2.93 5.48 -16.58
CA ALA A 215 -1.89 6.46 -16.28
C ALA A 215 -1.23 6.17 -14.92
N ALA A 216 0.07 6.40 -14.84
CA ALA A 216 0.80 6.38 -13.57
C ALA A 216 0.39 7.60 -12.71
N GLU A 217 0.32 7.40 -11.39
CA GLU A 217 0.08 8.48 -10.43
C GLU A 217 1.42 9.21 -10.16
N THR A 218 1.67 10.28 -10.90
CA THR A 218 2.91 11.07 -10.77
C THR A 218 2.60 12.53 -10.48
N PHE A 219 3.40 13.13 -9.60
CA PHE A 219 3.33 14.53 -9.24
C PHE A 219 4.74 15.14 -9.30
N PRO A 220 5.31 15.33 -10.50
CA PRO A 220 6.69 15.78 -10.63
C PRO A 220 6.88 17.14 -9.96
N LEU A 221 7.87 17.23 -9.08
CA LEU A 221 8.26 18.51 -8.48
C LEU A 221 8.97 19.38 -9.50
N ALA A 222 8.61 20.67 -9.55
CA ALA A 222 9.06 21.61 -10.56
C ALA A 222 10.57 21.89 -10.52
N ALA A 223 11.22 21.73 -9.36
CA ALA A 223 12.66 22.01 -9.22
C ALA A 223 13.34 21.07 -8.22
N ALA A 224 14.62 20.81 -8.48
CA ALA A 224 15.54 20.26 -7.49
C ALA A 224 15.82 21.36 -6.43
N VAL A 225 15.62 21.03 -5.17
CA VAL A 225 15.98 21.92 -4.05
C VAL A 225 17.41 21.62 -3.62
N PRO A 226 18.34 22.61 -3.66
CA PRO A 226 19.70 22.40 -3.23
C PRO A 226 19.75 21.91 -1.77
N PHE A 227 20.61 20.93 -1.50
CA PHE A 227 20.76 20.41 -0.13
C PHE A 227 21.37 21.49 0.77
N THR A 228 20.65 21.84 1.84
CA THR A 228 21.15 22.68 2.93
C THR A 228 20.78 22.07 4.27
N TRP A 229 21.58 22.29 5.31
CA TRP A 229 21.27 21.80 6.64
C TRP A 229 19.96 22.42 7.23
N ALA A 230 19.63 23.64 6.81
CA ALA A 230 18.38 24.28 7.18
C ALA A 230 17.18 23.55 6.57
N SER A 231 17.21 23.28 5.25
CA SER A 231 16.15 22.51 4.58
C SER A 231 16.05 21.08 5.11
N ALA A 232 17.20 20.43 5.39
CA ALA A 232 17.23 19.10 6.00
C ALA A 232 16.59 19.11 7.41
N GLY A 233 16.85 20.14 8.23
CA GLY A 233 16.23 20.34 9.52
C GLY A 233 14.71 20.54 9.45
N THR A 234 14.25 21.34 8.47
CA THR A 234 12.81 21.52 8.20
C THR A 234 12.14 20.21 7.77
N VAL A 235 12.77 19.47 6.86
CA VAL A 235 12.28 18.15 6.43
C VAL A 235 12.21 17.18 7.62
N ALA A 236 13.22 17.21 8.50
CA ALA A 236 13.24 16.40 9.72
C ALA A 236 12.06 16.75 10.66
N ALA A 237 11.75 18.02 10.82
CA ALA A 237 10.61 18.48 11.63
C ALA A 237 9.27 18.05 11.04
N ILE A 238 9.08 18.18 9.70
CA ILE A 238 7.88 17.72 9.00
C ILE A 238 7.74 16.20 9.15
N ALA A 239 8.82 15.43 8.95
CA ALA A 239 8.81 13.98 9.10
C ALA A 239 8.46 13.54 10.53
N ALA A 240 8.97 14.22 11.55
CA ALA A 240 8.63 13.96 12.94
C ALA A 240 7.14 14.23 13.22
N ALA A 241 6.60 15.35 12.72
CA ALA A 241 5.17 15.63 12.79
C ALA A 241 4.32 14.57 12.11
N CYS A 242 4.72 14.12 10.90
CA CYS A 242 4.05 13.04 10.18
C CYS A 242 4.13 11.69 10.89
N ALA A 243 5.24 11.41 11.59
CA ALA A 243 5.34 10.22 12.44
C ALA A 243 4.30 10.24 13.57
N VAL A 244 4.11 11.37 14.24
CA VAL A 244 3.06 11.54 15.25
C VAL A 244 1.66 11.38 14.64
N LEU A 245 1.41 12.02 13.49
CA LEU A 245 0.14 11.89 12.77
C LEU A 245 -0.13 10.43 12.35
N SER A 246 0.90 9.68 11.93
CA SER A 246 0.76 8.27 11.58
C SER A 246 0.35 7.41 12.78
N ILE A 247 0.92 7.67 13.96
CA ILE A 247 0.53 7.00 15.21
C ILE A 247 -0.94 7.30 15.54
N VAL A 248 -1.33 8.58 15.49
CA VAL A 248 -2.71 9.01 15.77
C VAL A 248 -3.68 8.34 14.78
N TYR A 249 -3.32 8.30 13.50
CA TYR A 249 -4.13 7.66 12.46
C TYR A 249 -4.29 6.15 12.67
N CYS A 250 -3.20 5.44 12.98
CA CYS A 250 -3.25 4.00 13.28
C CYS A 250 -4.11 3.71 14.52
N ILE A 251 -3.95 4.51 15.60
CA ILE A 251 -4.76 4.39 16.82
C ILE A 251 -6.23 4.66 16.51
N ALA A 252 -6.52 5.74 15.77
CA ALA A 252 -7.90 6.13 15.44
C ALA A 252 -8.62 5.04 14.64
N LEU A 253 -7.98 4.44 13.63
CA LEU A 253 -8.55 3.33 12.88
C LEU A 253 -8.76 2.09 13.75
N ARG A 254 -7.77 1.71 14.55
CA ARG A 254 -7.82 0.51 15.37
C ARG A 254 -8.81 0.64 16.54
N GLN A 255 -8.72 1.72 17.31
CA GLN A 255 -9.60 1.95 18.46
C GLN A 255 -11.02 2.35 18.03
N GLY A 256 -11.13 3.18 16.97
CA GLY A 256 -12.41 3.52 16.35
C GLY A 256 -13.19 2.29 15.89
N GLY A 257 -12.52 1.35 15.22
CA GLY A 257 -13.13 0.09 14.80
C GLY A 257 -13.62 -0.75 15.98
N LYS A 258 -12.82 -0.85 17.06
CA LYS A 258 -13.21 -1.57 18.29
C LYS A 258 -14.36 -0.87 19.03
N ALA A 259 -14.29 0.44 19.17
CA ALA A 259 -15.31 1.24 19.87
C ALA A 259 -16.65 1.20 19.14
N LEU A 260 -16.66 1.46 17.83
CA LEU A 260 -17.87 1.40 17.01
C LEU A 260 -18.44 -0.02 16.90
N GLY A 261 -17.58 -1.03 16.86
CA GLY A 261 -18.01 -2.43 16.88
C GLY A 261 -18.73 -2.82 18.18
N LYS A 262 -18.29 -2.27 19.31
CA LYS A 262 -18.95 -2.46 20.62
C LYS A 262 -20.22 -1.62 20.76
N ALA A 263 -20.17 -0.35 20.35
CA ALA A 263 -21.30 0.58 20.48
C ALA A 263 -22.46 0.20 19.54
N VAL A 264 -22.16 -0.25 18.33
CA VAL A 264 -23.14 -0.64 17.31
C VAL A 264 -22.78 -2.03 16.75
N PRO A 265 -23.16 -3.13 17.46
CA PRO A 265 -22.80 -4.49 17.04
C PRO A 265 -23.42 -4.90 15.70
N ASN A 266 -24.61 -4.37 15.38
CA ASN A 266 -25.27 -4.64 14.10
C ASN A 266 -24.53 -3.96 12.95
N SER A 267 -23.92 -4.76 12.07
CA SER A 267 -23.11 -4.25 10.95
C SER A 267 -23.92 -3.43 9.95
N TYR A 268 -25.21 -3.75 9.74
CA TYR A 268 -26.07 -2.96 8.86
C TYR A 268 -26.33 -1.56 9.44
N LEU A 269 -26.68 -1.51 10.73
CA LEU A 269 -26.90 -0.23 11.41
C LEU A 269 -25.59 0.59 11.47
N ARG A 270 -24.48 -0.07 11.78
CA ARG A 270 -23.16 0.58 11.87
C ARG A 270 -22.73 1.22 10.54
N VAL A 271 -22.84 0.49 9.41
CA VAL A 271 -22.47 1.03 8.10
C VAL A 271 -23.42 2.13 7.66
N PHE A 272 -24.71 2.00 7.96
CA PHE A 272 -25.71 3.03 7.66
C PHE A 272 -25.42 4.33 8.41
N LEU A 273 -25.18 4.26 9.73
CA LEU A 273 -24.84 5.42 10.56
C LEU A 273 -23.52 6.06 10.13
N GLY A 274 -22.49 5.25 9.81
CA GLY A 274 -21.22 5.74 9.33
C GLY A 274 -21.34 6.49 8.00
N GLY A 275 -22.06 5.92 7.03
CA GLY A 275 -22.33 6.60 5.77
C GLY A 275 -23.13 7.88 5.94
N SER A 276 -24.15 7.85 6.79
CA SER A 276 -24.96 9.05 7.13
C SER A 276 -24.09 10.15 7.77
N ALA A 277 -23.17 9.78 8.65
CA ALA A 277 -22.23 10.73 9.27
C ALA A 277 -21.30 11.38 8.24
N VAL A 278 -20.75 10.59 7.31
CA VAL A 278 -19.89 11.10 6.21
C VAL A 278 -20.70 12.07 5.31
N VAL A 279 -21.91 11.70 4.95
CA VAL A 279 -22.82 12.58 4.16
C VAL A 279 -23.09 13.88 4.90
N LEU A 280 -23.51 13.78 6.19
CA LEU A 280 -23.79 14.96 7.02
C LEU A 280 -22.60 15.89 7.12
N LEU A 281 -21.42 15.36 7.40
CA LEU A 281 -20.17 16.16 7.47
C LEU A 281 -19.85 16.82 6.14
N SER A 282 -20.03 16.11 5.01
CA SER A 282 -19.79 16.69 3.67
C SER A 282 -20.74 17.87 3.38
N VAL A 283 -22.00 17.75 3.81
CA VAL A 283 -23.01 18.84 3.65
C VAL A 283 -22.70 20.00 4.57
N LEU A 284 -22.39 19.74 5.84
CA LEU A 284 -22.08 20.79 6.82
C LEU A 284 -20.81 21.61 6.45
N LEU A 285 -19.80 20.93 5.93
CA LEU A 285 -18.57 21.57 5.49
C LEU A 285 -18.67 22.23 4.11
N GLY A 286 -19.73 21.95 3.35
CA GLY A 286 -19.94 22.50 2.01
C GLY A 286 -18.87 22.06 0.99
N THR A 287 -18.12 21.01 1.27
CA THR A 287 -17.05 20.52 0.39
C THR A 287 -17.06 18.99 0.26
N ARG A 288 -16.47 18.49 -0.81
CA ARG A 288 -16.29 17.07 -1.11
C ARG A 288 -14.83 16.65 -1.21
N ASP A 289 -13.92 17.52 -0.84
CA ASP A 289 -12.47 17.31 -0.92
C ASP A 289 -12.00 16.09 -0.11
N TYR A 290 -12.76 15.73 0.94
CA TYR A 290 -12.43 14.61 1.84
C TYR A 290 -13.09 13.29 1.44
N ASN A 291 -13.97 13.29 0.43
CA ASN A 291 -14.62 12.09 -0.11
C ASN A 291 -13.69 11.35 -1.10
N GLY A 292 -13.85 10.02 -1.20
CA GLY A 292 -13.03 9.18 -2.06
C GLY A 292 -11.54 9.20 -1.71
N ALA A 293 -10.68 9.03 -2.69
CA ALA A 293 -9.22 9.04 -2.52
C ALA A 293 -8.66 10.43 -2.22
N GLY A 294 -9.16 11.49 -2.90
CA GLY A 294 -8.71 12.87 -2.73
C GLY A 294 -7.44 13.20 -3.49
N MET A 295 -7.22 12.57 -4.65
CA MET A 295 -6.01 12.77 -5.46
C MET A 295 -5.85 14.21 -5.93
N ASP A 296 -6.95 14.92 -6.22
CA ASP A 296 -6.94 16.33 -6.66
C ASP A 296 -6.38 17.25 -5.55
N VAL A 297 -6.72 16.96 -4.28
CA VAL A 297 -6.20 17.71 -3.12
C VAL A 297 -4.72 17.40 -2.90
N ILE A 298 -4.29 16.15 -3.09
CA ILE A 298 -2.86 15.82 -3.07
C ILE A 298 -2.12 16.58 -4.16
N ALA A 299 -2.67 16.63 -5.40
CA ALA A 299 -2.08 17.38 -6.50
C ALA A 299 -1.98 18.88 -6.20
N ALA A 300 -3.01 19.47 -5.60
CA ALA A 300 -2.99 20.87 -5.16
C ALA A 300 -1.94 21.12 -4.07
N ALA A 301 -1.80 20.20 -3.10
CA ALA A 301 -0.78 20.30 -2.05
C ALA A 301 0.64 20.25 -2.64
N MET A 302 0.88 19.46 -3.71
CA MET A 302 2.17 19.46 -4.41
C MET A 302 2.47 20.79 -5.13
N GLN A 303 1.45 21.59 -5.38
CA GLN A 303 1.58 22.95 -5.92
C GLN A 303 1.67 24.02 -4.82
N GLY A 304 1.73 23.64 -3.56
CA GLY A 304 1.78 24.54 -2.41
C GLY A 304 0.40 25.01 -1.91
N HIS A 305 -0.68 24.38 -2.32
CA HIS A 305 -2.03 24.77 -1.94
C HIS A 305 -2.70 23.67 -1.10
N ALA A 306 -2.77 23.90 0.21
CA ALA A 306 -3.51 23.04 1.13
C ALA A 306 -4.24 23.85 2.20
N ARG A 307 -5.45 23.42 2.56
CA ARG A 307 -6.17 24.00 3.70
C ARG A 307 -5.55 23.46 5.00
N PRO A 308 -5.33 24.30 6.03
CA PRO A 308 -4.71 23.88 7.27
C PRO A 308 -5.42 22.73 7.99
N GLU A 309 -6.75 22.66 7.88
CA GLU A 309 -7.59 21.64 8.50
C GLU A 309 -7.69 20.33 7.68
N ALA A 310 -7.20 20.32 6.44
CA ALA A 310 -7.46 19.24 5.49
C ALA A 310 -6.97 17.86 5.99
N PHE A 311 -5.79 17.80 6.61
CA PHE A 311 -5.25 16.57 7.15
C PHE A 311 -6.12 15.96 8.26
N ALA A 312 -6.66 16.79 9.16
CA ALA A 312 -7.49 16.34 10.26
C ALA A 312 -8.89 15.88 9.78
N LEU A 313 -9.49 16.64 8.86
CA LEU A 313 -10.78 16.28 8.27
C LEU A 313 -10.68 15.01 7.43
N LYS A 314 -9.63 14.84 6.64
CA LYS A 314 -9.41 13.59 5.89
C LYS A 314 -9.27 12.40 6.83
N MET A 315 -8.51 12.54 7.91
CA MET A 315 -8.38 11.50 8.94
C MET A 315 -9.75 11.13 9.52
N LEU A 316 -10.57 12.11 9.92
CA LEU A 316 -11.90 11.88 10.45
C LEU A 316 -12.81 11.14 9.46
N PHE A 317 -12.89 11.61 8.22
CA PHE A 317 -13.73 11.00 7.18
C PHE A 317 -13.31 9.56 6.89
N THR A 318 -12.00 9.30 6.84
CA THR A 318 -11.47 7.95 6.57
C THR A 318 -11.74 7.03 7.75
N VAL A 319 -11.50 7.47 8.98
CA VAL A 319 -11.79 6.68 10.18
C VAL A 319 -13.28 6.32 10.21
N LEU A 320 -14.19 7.28 10.00
CA LEU A 320 -15.63 7.01 9.94
C LEU A 320 -15.97 6.01 8.84
N THR A 321 -15.41 6.15 7.65
CA THR A 321 -15.67 5.24 6.53
C THR A 321 -15.18 3.83 6.82
N MET A 322 -13.88 3.68 7.16
CA MET A 322 -13.25 2.37 7.26
C MET A 322 -13.72 1.58 8.48
N THR A 323 -13.92 2.25 9.62
CA THR A 323 -14.28 1.59 10.88
C THR A 323 -15.76 1.17 10.95
N THR A 324 -16.60 1.72 10.09
CA THR A 324 -18.02 1.36 10.05
C THR A 324 -18.36 0.22 9.10
N GLY A 325 -17.44 -0.17 8.22
CA GLY A 325 -17.58 -1.40 7.43
C GLY A 325 -17.51 -1.22 5.92
N TYR A 326 -17.28 -0.01 5.43
CA TYR A 326 -16.99 0.24 4.02
C TYR A 326 -15.70 -0.46 3.59
N LYS A 327 -15.52 -0.64 2.29
CA LYS A 327 -14.36 -1.32 1.71
C LYS A 327 -13.50 -0.35 0.91
N GLY A 328 -12.19 -0.52 1.01
CA GLY A 328 -11.20 0.36 0.37
C GLY A 328 -9.83 0.17 0.98
N GLY A 329 -8.96 1.15 0.81
CA GLY A 329 -7.61 1.18 1.36
C GLY A 329 -7.38 2.38 2.27
N GLU A 330 -6.50 2.24 3.21
CA GLU A 330 -6.10 3.28 4.18
C GLU A 330 -4.85 4.04 3.74
N ILE A 331 -4.12 3.55 2.71
CA ILE A 331 -2.79 4.06 2.31
C ILE A 331 -2.90 5.46 1.67
N VAL A 332 -3.74 5.64 0.63
CA VAL A 332 -3.90 6.95 -0.01
C VAL A 332 -4.49 8.00 0.94
N PRO A 333 -5.47 7.70 1.79
CA PRO A 333 -5.83 8.62 2.85
C PRO A 333 -4.67 9.02 3.77
N ALA A 334 -3.76 8.09 4.14
CA ALA A 334 -2.55 8.43 4.88
C ALA A 334 -1.63 9.37 4.06
N MET A 335 -1.45 9.08 2.76
CA MET A 335 -0.69 9.95 1.85
C MET A 335 -1.30 11.35 1.75
N PHE A 336 -2.63 11.46 1.66
CA PHE A 336 -3.34 12.74 1.68
C PHE A 336 -3.08 13.53 2.97
N ILE A 337 -3.21 12.85 4.13
CA ILE A 337 -2.95 13.46 5.44
C ILE A 337 -1.52 14.01 5.47
N GLY A 338 -0.55 13.21 5.03
CA GLY A 338 0.84 13.62 4.97
C GLY A 338 1.11 14.77 3.99
N ALA A 339 0.54 14.69 2.78
CA ALA A 339 0.72 15.73 1.77
C ALA A 339 0.17 17.08 2.23
N THR A 340 -1.03 17.11 2.78
CA THR A 340 -1.66 18.37 3.23
C THR A 340 -1.00 18.92 4.49
N ALA A 341 -0.68 18.10 5.48
CA ALA A 341 0.07 18.52 6.66
C ALA A 341 1.48 19.00 6.30
N GLY A 342 2.17 18.25 5.44
CA GLY A 342 3.51 18.60 4.97
C GLY A 342 3.55 19.87 4.12
N CYS A 343 2.52 20.14 3.30
CA CYS A 343 2.36 21.39 2.57
C CYS A 343 2.26 22.59 3.53
N VAL A 344 1.35 22.52 4.50
CA VAL A 344 1.12 23.59 5.49
C VAL A 344 2.36 23.85 6.34
N LEU A 345 3.01 22.78 6.85
CA LEU A 345 4.23 22.90 7.64
C LEU A 345 5.41 23.41 6.78
N GLY A 346 5.48 22.96 5.51
CA GLY A 346 6.50 23.42 4.57
C GLY A 346 6.41 24.93 4.30
N ASP A 347 5.21 25.43 4.07
CA ASP A 347 4.95 26.86 3.91
C ASP A 347 5.33 27.64 5.18
N LEU A 348 4.90 27.16 6.34
CA LEU A 348 5.22 27.77 7.64
C LEU A 348 6.73 27.89 7.91
N PHE A 349 7.51 26.92 7.47
CA PHE A 349 8.98 26.87 7.67
C PHE A 349 9.77 27.39 6.46
N GLY A 350 9.11 27.94 5.44
CA GLY A 350 9.76 28.50 4.25
C GLY A 350 10.44 27.47 3.34
N LEU A 351 9.94 26.22 3.31
CA LEU A 351 10.40 25.22 2.39
C LEU A 351 9.83 25.45 0.98
N ALA A 352 10.56 25.06 -0.06
CA ALA A 352 10.10 25.20 -1.44
C ALA A 352 8.71 24.55 -1.65
N PRO A 353 7.82 25.20 -2.42
CA PRO A 353 6.48 24.68 -2.70
C PRO A 353 6.52 23.23 -3.22
N GLY A 354 5.64 22.40 -2.73
CA GLY A 354 5.53 20.98 -3.09
C GLY A 354 6.52 20.06 -2.40
N LEU A 355 7.73 20.47 -2.03
CA LEU A 355 8.67 19.62 -1.32
C LEU A 355 8.14 19.23 0.08
N GLY A 356 7.55 20.20 0.80
CA GLY A 356 6.88 19.94 2.08
C GLY A 356 5.78 18.88 1.95
N ALA A 357 4.93 18.99 0.92
CA ALA A 357 3.88 18.03 0.64
C ALA A 357 4.46 16.64 0.29
N ALA A 358 5.50 16.58 -0.53
CA ALA A 358 6.14 15.32 -0.93
C ALA A 358 6.76 14.60 0.28
N VAL A 359 7.57 15.29 1.09
CA VAL A 359 8.19 14.67 2.27
C VAL A 359 7.16 14.32 3.36
N GLY A 360 6.08 15.12 3.48
CA GLY A 360 4.96 14.81 4.37
C GLY A 360 4.21 13.54 3.94
N LEU A 361 3.91 13.41 2.64
CA LEU A 361 3.31 12.21 2.05
C LEU A 361 4.16 10.97 2.34
N LEU A 362 5.47 11.04 2.05
CA LEU A 362 6.39 9.93 2.27
C LEU A 362 6.57 9.61 3.75
N GLY A 363 6.63 10.63 4.62
CA GLY A 363 6.67 10.46 6.06
C GLY A 363 5.44 9.74 6.60
N MET A 364 4.24 10.14 6.16
CA MET A 364 2.99 9.48 6.56
C MET A 364 2.89 8.05 6.02
N PHE A 365 3.27 7.82 4.75
CA PHE A 365 3.34 6.48 4.16
C PHE A 365 4.31 5.60 4.96
N CYS A 366 5.53 6.06 5.19
CA CYS A 366 6.55 5.32 5.92
C CYS A 366 6.14 5.03 7.37
N GLY A 367 5.65 6.05 8.10
CA GLY A 367 5.27 5.93 9.50
C GLY A 367 4.09 4.99 9.73
N SER A 368 3.12 4.97 8.82
CA SER A 368 1.92 4.13 8.93
C SER A 368 2.12 2.69 8.45
N LEU A 369 3.06 2.45 7.53
CA LEU A 369 3.29 1.14 6.92
C LEU A 369 4.60 0.48 7.35
N ASN A 370 5.49 1.23 8.00
CA ASN A 370 6.82 0.77 8.42
C ASN A 370 7.73 0.32 7.27
N CYS A 371 7.64 0.99 6.11
CA CYS A 371 8.31 0.64 4.87
C CYS A 371 9.23 1.78 4.39
N PRO A 372 10.41 1.99 5.00
CA PRO A 372 11.29 3.11 4.68
C PRO A 372 11.90 3.03 3.29
N ILE A 373 12.32 1.85 2.83
CA ILE A 373 12.93 1.69 1.50
C ILE A 373 11.87 1.92 0.41
N SER A 374 10.67 1.36 0.59
CA SER A 374 9.54 1.59 -0.32
C SER A 374 9.14 3.07 -0.38
N ALA A 375 9.20 3.80 0.74
CA ALA A 375 8.91 5.23 0.76
C ALA A 375 9.90 6.04 -0.07
N ILE A 376 11.20 5.70 -0.03
CA ILE A 376 12.22 6.37 -0.84
C ILE A 376 11.97 6.10 -2.34
N PHE A 377 11.74 4.83 -2.73
CA PHE A 377 11.43 4.49 -4.12
C PHE A 377 10.13 5.16 -4.60
N LEU A 378 9.11 5.21 -3.74
CA LEU A 378 7.86 5.92 -4.04
C LEU A 378 8.11 7.39 -4.33
N GLY A 379 8.96 8.03 -3.53
CA GLY A 379 9.37 9.42 -3.75
C GLY A 379 10.05 9.63 -5.11
N VAL A 380 10.93 8.71 -5.49
CA VAL A 380 11.63 8.77 -6.80
C VAL A 380 10.66 8.56 -7.96
N GLU A 381 9.77 7.58 -7.87
CA GLU A 381 8.83 7.25 -8.96
C GLU A 381 7.67 8.26 -9.08
N MET A 382 7.19 8.84 -7.96
CA MET A 382 6.10 9.82 -7.98
C MET A 382 6.55 11.26 -8.22
N PHE A 383 7.69 11.66 -7.64
CA PHE A 383 8.11 13.07 -7.61
C PHE A 383 9.39 13.33 -8.40
N GLY A 384 10.07 12.28 -8.88
CA GLY A 384 11.38 12.36 -9.52
C GLY A 384 12.55 12.24 -8.53
N GLY A 385 13.72 11.83 -9.04
CA GLY A 385 14.89 11.51 -8.21
C GLY A 385 15.69 12.71 -7.69
N ALA A 386 15.39 13.92 -8.14
CA ALA A 386 16.20 15.11 -7.85
C ALA A 386 16.30 15.48 -6.35
N ASN A 387 15.30 15.09 -5.56
CA ASN A 387 15.19 15.41 -4.13
C ASN A 387 15.33 14.16 -3.23
N ILE A 388 15.95 13.08 -3.72
CA ILE A 388 16.02 11.78 -3.03
C ILE A 388 16.62 11.87 -1.62
N GLN A 389 17.58 12.77 -1.38
CA GLN A 389 18.17 13.00 -0.06
C GLN A 389 17.12 13.42 0.98
N TYR A 390 16.15 14.25 0.59
CA TYR A 390 15.05 14.67 1.46
C TYR A 390 14.03 13.55 1.70
N TYR A 391 13.78 12.72 0.68
CA TYR A 391 12.92 11.54 0.82
C TYR A 391 13.52 10.54 1.79
N ALA A 392 14.84 10.33 1.74
CA ALA A 392 15.56 9.45 2.65
C ALA A 392 15.52 9.97 4.10
N ILE A 393 15.70 11.28 4.32
CA ILE A 393 15.58 11.91 5.64
C ILE A 393 14.15 11.71 6.17
N ALA A 394 13.14 12.01 5.36
CA ALA A 394 11.73 11.88 5.77
C ALA A 394 11.39 10.43 6.13
N ALA A 395 11.79 9.47 5.30
CA ALA A 395 11.56 8.05 5.55
C ALA A 395 12.26 7.56 6.82
N ALA A 396 13.55 7.88 7.01
CA ALA A 396 14.33 7.42 8.16
C ALA A 396 13.77 7.94 9.49
N ILE A 397 13.45 9.24 9.55
CA ILE A 397 12.93 9.88 10.76
C ILE A 397 11.52 9.35 11.07
N SER A 398 10.65 9.31 10.08
CA SER A 398 9.28 8.84 10.28
C SER A 398 9.24 7.36 10.66
N PHE A 399 10.08 6.52 10.05
CA PHE A 399 10.22 5.11 10.41
C PHE A 399 10.59 4.92 11.88
N MET A 400 11.60 5.65 12.34
CA MET A 400 12.09 5.54 13.71
C MET A 400 11.06 6.06 14.73
N LEU A 401 10.47 7.25 14.48
CA LEU A 401 9.58 7.93 15.41
C LEU A 401 8.15 7.39 15.41
N SER A 402 7.71 6.63 14.39
CA SER A 402 6.41 5.95 14.41
C SER A 402 6.34 4.78 15.40
N ALA A 403 7.41 4.52 16.14
CA ALA A 403 7.51 3.45 17.13
C ALA A 403 7.04 2.09 16.55
N ASN A 404 6.21 1.35 17.28
CA ASN A 404 5.72 0.04 16.85
C ASN A 404 4.29 0.08 16.28
N PHE A 405 3.77 1.28 15.99
CA PHE A 405 2.46 1.44 15.39
C PHE A 405 2.49 1.14 13.90
N GLY A 406 1.38 0.61 13.38
CA GLY A 406 1.20 0.33 11.95
C GLY A 406 -0.26 0.10 11.61
N LEU A 407 -0.62 0.31 10.33
CA LEU A 407 -1.97 0.09 9.81
C LEU A 407 -2.39 -1.39 9.90
N TYR A 408 -1.44 -2.29 9.69
CA TYR A 408 -1.70 -3.72 9.59
C TYR A 408 -1.26 -4.44 10.85
N LYS A 409 -2.23 -4.94 11.62
CA LYS A 409 -2.00 -5.67 12.89
C LYS A 409 -1.22 -6.99 12.71
N GLU A 410 -1.26 -7.58 11.50
CA GLU A 410 -0.52 -8.81 11.18
C GLU A 410 0.89 -8.54 10.62
N GLN A 411 1.30 -7.27 10.53
CA GLN A 411 2.68 -6.91 10.23
C GLN A 411 3.56 -7.25 11.42
N LYS A 412 4.61 -8.04 11.18
CA LYS A 412 5.57 -8.43 12.22
C LYS A 412 6.72 -7.45 12.31
N ILE A 413 7.03 -6.99 13.52
CA ILE A 413 8.26 -6.30 13.82
C ILE A 413 9.26 -7.33 14.31
N VAL A 414 10.19 -7.71 13.44
CA VAL A 414 11.16 -8.77 13.72
C VAL A 414 12.36 -8.21 14.47
N TYR A 415 12.88 -7.08 13.99
CA TYR A 415 13.96 -6.35 14.66
C TYR A 415 13.48 -4.98 15.12
N SER A 416 13.99 -4.55 16.27
CA SER A 416 13.70 -3.23 16.82
C SER A 416 14.15 -2.12 15.88
N LYS A 417 13.35 -1.04 15.76
CA LYS A 417 13.67 0.13 14.95
C LYS A 417 14.79 1.00 15.54
N ILE A 418 15.07 0.85 16.85
CA ILE A 418 15.98 1.72 17.60
C ILE A 418 17.24 0.99 18.11
N ARG A 419 17.25 -0.35 18.08
CA ARG A 419 18.38 -1.19 18.52
C ARG A 419 18.49 -2.42 17.62
N ALA A 420 19.68 -2.94 17.46
CA ALA A 420 19.91 -4.20 16.75
C ALA A 420 19.49 -5.40 17.63
N GLU A 421 18.21 -5.50 17.95
CA GLU A 421 17.62 -6.48 18.87
C GLU A 421 16.45 -7.19 18.17
N PHE A 422 16.42 -8.51 18.29
CA PHE A 422 15.34 -9.35 17.79
C PHE A 422 14.17 -9.31 18.78
N ILE A 423 13.01 -8.82 18.35
CA ILE A 423 11.82 -8.67 19.22
C ILE A 423 10.62 -9.50 18.78
N ASN A 424 10.49 -9.82 17.51
CA ASN A 424 9.48 -10.71 16.90
C ASN A 424 8.06 -10.54 17.49
N ARG A 425 7.51 -9.33 17.37
CA ARG A 425 6.15 -8.99 17.83
C ARG A 425 5.32 -8.41 16.69
N TYR A 426 4.01 -8.37 16.85
CA TYR A 426 3.12 -7.66 15.93
C TYR A 426 3.09 -6.17 16.21
N THR A 427 2.64 -5.37 15.24
CA THR A 427 2.42 -3.92 15.41
C THR A 427 1.33 -3.63 16.42
N ASP A 428 1.51 -2.50 17.16
CA ASP A 428 0.57 -2.03 18.18
C ASP A 428 -0.68 -1.41 17.55
#